data_a4ba6c2f0a6d8ba961e19f21d6f6f359
#
_entry.id   a4ba6c2f0a6d8ba961e19f21d6f6f359
#
_cell.length_a   1.000
_cell.length_b   1.000
_cell.length_c   1.000
_cell.angle_alpha   90.00
_cell.angle_beta   90.00
_cell.angle_gamma   90.00
#
_symmetry.space_group_name_H-M   'P 1'
#
loop_
_entity.id
_entity.type
_entity.pdbx_description
1 polymer ?
#
loop_
_entity_poly.entity_id
_entity_poly.type
_entity_poly.pdbx_seq_one_letter_code
_entity_poly.pdbx_strand_id
1 'polypeptide(L)'
;MKATDLGTIPTTPDILGRDGAYSALFQGYSVWLYGDTFLAKPNAENRRLISDSWSYTTDLNAQNGITGFEERLDPVGAPAMILTETPAEQTFNQAHNGNPCQQQPCGARWALWPSSIVTDPASNHALVFYMVVYAQPGSFNFQGMGESVALWQEFQQQPQRPTFTPPIVPNHPDLMFNENEPAFGTATIISDGMLYVYGCGTPSNGSDKGCRLARVDPSQVQNRNAWAFYAGNENWSSQDADAVSLFTGGNIMSVAWNGYLRCYVAVYSPPLSQNVMLRTSPSPEGPWSAGIAAFVAMQPVSGNVYDAHAHSEYDASGGKTIYVTYSRMTGAFTSEVRLVSVELEVAGGE
;
A
#
# COMPACT_ATOMS: atom_id res chain seq x y z
N MET A 1 22.17 8.95 10.09
CA MET A 1 20.72 9.27 10.09
C MET A 1 20.23 9.38 11.54
N LYS A 2 19.32 10.33 11.80
CA LYS A 2 18.68 10.52 13.11
C LYS A 2 17.17 10.30 12.94
N ALA A 3 16.57 9.42 13.75
CA ALA A 3 15.13 9.15 13.74
C ALA A 3 14.49 9.68 15.04
N THR A 4 13.30 10.25 14.92
CA THR A 4 12.51 10.76 16.05
C THR A 4 11.06 10.27 15.91
N ASP A 5 10.58 9.53 16.91
CA ASP A 5 9.19 9.07 16.97
C ASP A 5 8.27 10.28 17.27
N LEU A 6 7.29 10.50 16.40
CA LEU A 6 6.33 11.60 16.50
C LEU A 6 4.96 11.15 17.06
N GLY A 7 4.86 9.88 17.43
CA GLY A 7 3.63 9.32 17.97
C GLY A 7 2.79 8.57 16.94
N THR A 8 1.52 8.37 17.28
CA THR A 8 0.57 7.63 16.41
C THR A 8 -0.14 8.56 15.45
N ILE A 9 -0.46 8.06 14.26
CA ILE A 9 -1.41 8.71 13.37
C ILE A 9 -2.79 8.72 14.07
N PRO A 10 -3.45 9.87 14.19
CA PRO A 10 -4.75 9.97 14.85
C PRO A 10 -5.81 9.10 14.18
N THR A 11 -6.65 8.48 15.00
CA THR A 11 -7.80 7.69 14.55
C THR A 11 -9.04 8.08 15.36
N THR A 12 -10.23 7.74 14.86
CA THR A 12 -11.47 7.90 15.63
C THR A 12 -11.63 6.77 16.67
N PRO A 13 -12.42 6.97 17.75
CA PRO A 13 -12.72 5.91 18.72
C PRO A 13 -13.46 4.70 18.13
N ASP A 14 -14.03 4.83 16.94
CA ASP A 14 -14.72 3.74 16.26
C ASP A 14 -13.75 2.77 15.55
N ILE A 15 -12.46 3.10 15.46
CA ILE A 15 -11.41 2.23 14.94
C ILE A 15 -10.60 1.64 16.10
N LEU A 16 -10.66 0.32 16.27
CA LEU A 16 -9.88 -0.41 17.27
C LEU A 16 -8.45 -0.68 16.81
N GLY A 17 -8.27 -0.83 15.51
CA GLY A 17 -6.98 -1.04 14.87
C GLY A 17 -7.13 -1.11 13.36
N ARG A 18 -6.08 -0.68 12.68
CA ARG A 18 -5.91 -0.79 11.22
C ARG A 18 -4.42 -0.81 10.90
N ASP A 19 -4.09 -1.28 9.72
CA ASP A 19 -2.71 -1.35 9.23
C ASP A 19 -2.56 -0.71 7.83
N GLY A 20 -1.35 -0.79 7.28
CA GLY A 20 -1.02 -0.10 6.04
C GLY A 20 -0.63 1.35 6.30
N ALA A 21 -1.37 2.30 5.80
CA ALA A 21 -1.08 3.73 5.76
C ALA A 21 -0.28 4.14 4.52
N TYR A 22 -0.86 3.90 3.36
CA TYR A 22 -0.33 4.38 2.08
C TYR A 22 -0.89 5.77 1.83
N SER A 23 -0.07 6.72 1.41
CA SER A 23 -0.58 8.05 1.13
C SER A 23 -0.07 8.65 -0.16
N ALA A 24 -0.85 9.60 -0.67
CA ALA A 24 -0.47 10.49 -1.76
C ALA A 24 -1.22 11.81 -1.66
N LEU A 25 -0.60 12.87 -2.20
CA LEU A 25 -1.30 14.12 -2.42
C LEU A 25 -2.25 13.97 -3.62
N PHE A 26 -3.55 14.12 -3.39
CA PHE A 26 -4.57 14.02 -4.41
C PHE A 26 -5.59 15.15 -4.29
N GLN A 27 -5.69 15.98 -5.34
CA GLN A 27 -6.62 17.12 -5.43
C GLN A 27 -6.64 18.03 -4.20
N GLY A 28 -5.46 18.30 -3.62
CA GLY A 28 -5.27 19.20 -2.48
C GLY A 28 -5.38 18.55 -1.10
N TYR A 29 -5.60 17.25 -1.03
CA TYR A 29 -5.63 16.47 0.20
C TYR A 29 -4.48 15.45 0.24
N SER A 30 -3.84 15.26 1.39
CA SER A 30 -3.10 14.04 1.65
C SER A 30 -4.11 12.96 1.98
N VAL A 31 -4.24 11.97 1.10
CA VAL A 31 -5.16 10.85 1.23
C VAL A 31 -4.40 9.65 1.77
N TRP A 32 -4.99 8.97 2.74
CA TRP A 32 -4.40 7.84 3.45
C TRP A 32 -5.28 6.61 3.33
N LEU A 33 -4.72 5.53 2.80
CA LEU A 33 -5.37 4.25 2.61
C LEU A 33 -4.84 3.24 3.63
N TYR A 34 -5.73 2.44 4.18
CA TYR A 34 -5.41 1.42 5.19
C TYR A 34 -5.94 0.07 4.75
N GLY A 35 -5.34 -0.99 5.23
CA GLY A 35 -5.80 -2.36 5.07
C GLY A 35 -6.89 -2.75 6.07
N ASP A 36 -6.88 -4.01 6.49
CA ASP A 36 -7.85 -4.56 7.44
C ASP A 36 -8.11 -3.62 8.62
N THR A 37 -9.36 -3.24 8.77
CA THR A 37 -9.79 -2.26 9.78
C THR A 37 -10.81 -2.87 10.73
N PHE A 38 -10.46 -2.93 12.03
CA PHE A 38 -11.33 -3.42 13.10
C PHE A 38 -12.15 -2.29 13.68
N LEU A 39 -13.47 -2.45 13.68
CA LEU A 39 -14.44 -1.45 14.12
C LEU A 39 -14.96 -1.75 15.52
N ALA A 40 -15.08 -0.71 16.35
CA ALA A 40 -15.72 -0.79 17.68
C ALA A 40 -17.22 -1.12 17.58
N LYS A 41 -17.87 -0.66 16.49
CA LYS A 41 -19.27 -0.92 16.16
C LYS A 41 -19.39 -1.44 14.74
N PRO A 42 -20.41 -2.25 14.42
CA PRO A 42 -20.65 -2.69 13.05
C PRO A 42 -20.90 -1.51 12.11
N ASN A 43 -20.43 -1.64 10.86
CA ASN A 43 -20.75 -0.73 9.76
C ASN A 43 -22.19 -0.92 9.23
N ALA A 44 -22.56 -0.20 8.17
CA ALA A 44 -23.90 -0.30 7.53
C ALA A 44 -24.24 -1.72 7.05
N GLU A 45 -23.24 -2.55 6.76
CA GLU A 45 -23.37 -3.92 6.33
C GLU A 45 -23.31 -4.93 7.48
N ASN A 46 -23.37 -4.43 8.72
CA ASN A 46 -23.30 -5.20 9.97
C ASN A 46 -21.99 -6.00 10.14
N ARG A 47 -20.86 -5.42 9.69
CA ARG A 47 -19.51 -6.00 9.81
C ARG A 47 -18.67 -5.21 10.80
N ARG A 48 -17.84 -5.89 11.59
CA ARG A 48 -16.84 -5.31 12.50
C ARG A 48 -15.42 -5.39 11.98
N LEU A 49 -15.21 -6.09 10.89
CA LEU A 49 -13.96 -6.16 10.16
C LEU A 49 -14.25 -5.85 8.70
N ILE A 50 -13.68 -4.77 8.21
CA ILE A 50 -13.71 -4.34 6.81
C ILE A 50 -12.31 -4.46 6.23
N SER A 51 -12.21 -4.70 4.93
CA SER A 51 -10.96 -5.03 4.26
C SER A 51 -10.04 -3.84 4.02
N ASP A 52 -10.60 -2.64 4.09
CA ASP A 52 -9.87 -1.39 3.93
C ASP A 52 -10.66 -0.24 4.55
N SER A 53 -9.97 0.87 4.81
CA SER A 53 -10.58 2.15 5.18
C SER A 53 -9.71 3.29 4.67
N TRP A 54 -10.20 4.53 4.78
CA TRP A 54 -9.42 5.67 4.37
C TRP A 54 -9.77 6.95 5.12
N SER A 55 -8.78 7.80 5.21
CA SER A 55 -8.89 9.14 5.76
C SER A 55 -8.14 10.14 4.89
N TYR A 56 -8.30 11.40 5.17
CA TYR A 56 -7.61 12.47 4.47
C TYR A 56 -7.35 13.66 5.40
N THR A 57 -6.41 14.50 5.02
CA THR A 57 -6.13 15.76 5.72
C THR A 57 -5.63 16.82 4.74
N THR A 58 -5.79 18.08 5.10
CA THR A 58 -5.15 19.22 4.43
C THR A 58 -3.87 19.67 5.13
N ASP A 59 -3.54 19.07 6.28
CA ASP A 59 -2.29 19.32 6.98
C ASP A 59 -1.13 18.61 6.25
N LEU A 60 -0.27 19.37 5.62
CA LEU A 60 0.91 18.89 4.90
C LEU A 60 2.22 19.15 5.69
N ASN A 61 2.12 19.39 7.00
CA ASN A 61 3.27 19.63 7.87
C ASN A 61 3.35 18.55 8.95
N ALA A 62 4.25 17.59 8.78
CA ALA A 62 4.44 16.50 9.72
C ALA A 62 5.49 16.79 10.82
N GLN A 63 6.05 17.99 10.92
CA GLN A 63 7.15 18.30 11.85
C GLN A 63 6.83 17.96 13.32
N ASN A 64 5.58 18.17 13.73
CA ASN A 64 5.10 17.88 15.09
C ASN A 64 4.00 16.80 15.12
N GLY A 65 4.02 15.90 14.16
CA GLY A 65 2.91 14.98 13.88
C GLY A 65 1.96 15.57 12.83
N ILE A 66 1.07 14.74 12.30
CA ILE A 66 0.06 15.14 11.31
C ILE A 66 -1.28 15.24 12.02
N THR A 67 -2.03 16.29 11.74
CA THR A 67 -3.31 16.59 12.41
C THR A 67 -4.46 16.74 11.42
N GLY A 68 -5.66 17.00 11.90
CA GLY A 68 -6.82 17.31 11.07
C GLY A 68 -7.27 16.15 10.16
N PHE A 69 -7.02 14.91 10.57
CA PHE A 69 -7.55 13.76 9.85
C PHE A 69 -9.06 13.69 9.91
N GLU A 70 -9.67 13.52 8.77
CA GLU A 70 -11.08 13.23 8.58
C GLU A 70 -11.24 11.82 8.02
N GLU A 71 -12.02 10.98 8.73
CA GLU A 71 -12.40 9.65 8.23
C GLU A 71 -13.55 9.79 7.24
N ARG A 72 -13.48 9.05 6.15
CA ARG A 72 -14.66 8.89 5.32
C ARG A 72 -15.61 7.90 5.98
N LEU A 73 -16.88 8.31 6.10
CA LEU A 73 -17.88 7.55 6.85
C LEU A 73 -18.94 6.98 5.91
N ASP A 74 -19.46 5.82 6.29
CA ASP A 74 -20.62 5.18 5.69
C ASP A 74 -21.95 5.83 6.18
N PRO A 75 -23.13 5.42 5.68
CA PRO A 75 -24.41 6.01 6.09
C PRO A 75 -24.78 5.88 7.58
N VAL A 76 -24.13 4.97 8.32
CA VAL A 76 -24.35 4.81 9.78
C VAL A 76 -23.27 5.46 10.62
N GLY A 77 -22.31 6.15 9.99
CA GLY A 77 -21.23 6.88 10.65
C GLY A 77 -20.04 6.01 11.03
N ALA A 78 -19.92 4.81 10.49
CA ALA A 78 -18.74 3.97 10.62
C ALA A 78 -17.71 4.29 9.51
N PRO A 79 -16.41 4.00 9.70
CA PRO A 79 -15.42 4.11 8.63
C PRO A 79 -15.83 3.36 7.36
N ALA A 80 -15.75 4.04 6.21
CA ALA A 80 -16.12 3.50 4.91
C ALA A 80 -14.91 2.87 4.21
N MET A 81 -15.16 1.83 3.43
CA MET A 81 -14.15 1.27 2.51
C MET A 81 -13.89 2.22 1.35
N ILE A 82 -12.65 2.27 0.87
CA ILE A 82 -12.27 2.99 -0.34
C ILE A 82 -12.56 2.17 -1.60
N LEU A 83 -12.33 0.86 -1.55
CA LEU A 83 -12.53 -0.04 -2.67
C LEU A 83 -13.92 -0.68 -2.58
N THR A 84 -14.70 -0.50 -3.64
CA THR A 84 -16.06 -1.08 -3.69
C THR A 84 -16.00 -2.56 -4.01
N GLU A 85 -16.65 -3.39 -3.19
CA GLU A 85 -16.86 -4.81 -3.46
C GLU A 85 -17.72 -5.01 -4.70
N THR A 86 -17.41 -6.03 -5.49
CA THR A 86 -18.33 -6.50 -6.54
C THR A 86 -19.59 -7.11 -5.92
N PRO A 87 -20.72 -7.21 -6.64
CA PRO A 87 -21.93 -7.85 -6.12
C PRO A 87 -21.71 -9.28 -5.63
N ALA A 88 -20.79 -10.03 -6.24
CA ALA A 88 -20.45 -11.39 -5.83
C ALA A 88 -19.66 -11.41 -4.52
N GLU A 89 -18.64 -10.54 -4.37
CA GLU A 89 -17.88 -10.37 -3.13
C GLU A 89 -18.78 -9.90 -1.99
N GLN A 90 -19.65 -8.93 -2.24
CA GLN A 90 -20.60 -8.43 -1.25
C GLN A 90 -21.54 -9.52 -0.77
N THR A 91 -22.12 -10.31 -1.70
CA THR A 91 -23.02 -11.42 -1.36
C THR A 91 -22.30 -12.46 -0.51
N PHE A 92 -21.08 -12.83 -0.89
CA PHE A 92 -20.25 -13.77 -0.13
C PHE A 92 -19.96 -13.21 1.28
N ASN A 93 -19.47 -11.98 1.34
CA ASN A 93 -19.05 -11.35 2.59
C ASN A 93 -20.23 -11.16 3.56
N GLN A 94 -21.43 -10.84 3.06
CA GLN A 94 -22.65 -10.78 3.90
C GLN A 94 -23.00 -12.13 4.49
N ALA A 95 -22.88 -13.21 3.72
CA ALA A 95 -23.21 -14.56 4.19
C ALA A 95 -22.20 -15.09 5.23
N HIS A 96 -20.92 -14.84 5.03
CA HIS A 96 -19.83 -15.45 5.82
C HIS A 96 -19.21 -14.52 6.87
N ASN A 97 -19.14 -13.22 6.61
CA ASN A 97 -18.50 -12.22 7.48
C ASN A 97 -19.50 -11.25 8.15
N GLY A 98 -20.81 -11.48 7.96
CA GLY A 98 -21.86 -10.74 8.64
C GLY A 98 -21.96 -11.11 10.13
N ASN A 99 -22.66 -10.27 10.92
CA ASN A 99 -22.91 -10.51 12.33
C ASN A 99 -24.44 -10.50 12.62
N PRO A 100 -25.13 -11.66 12.80
CA PRO A 100 -24.52 -13.00 12.85
C PRO A 100 -24.09 -13.53 11.48
N CYS A 101 -23.12 -14.44 11.48
CA CYS A 101 -22.75 -15.21 10.29
C CYS A 101 -23.92 -16.13 9.87
N GLN A 102 -24.20 -16.16 8.59
CA GLN A 102 -25.32 -16.93 8.02
C GLN A 102 -24.88 -18.23 7.37
N GLN A 103 -23.62 -18.32 6.92
CA GLN A 103 -23.09 -19.47 6.19
C GLN A 103 -21.65 -19.79 6.60
N GLN A 104 -21.34 -21.07 6.74
CA GLN A 104 -19.97 -21.55 6.99
C GLN A 104 -19.09 -21.46 5.72
N PRO A 105 -17.77 -21.19 5.88
CA PRO A 105 -17.04 -20.90 7.12
C PRO A 105 -17.28 -19.46 7.59
N CYS A 106 -17.67 -19.30 8.86
CA CYS A 106 -17.90 -17.99 9.43
C CYS A 106 -16.59 -17.19 9.56
N GLY A 107 -16.65 -15.92 9.19
CA GLY A 107 -15.49 -15.02 9.18
C GLY A 107 -14.64 -15.12 7.91
N ALA A 108 -15.00 -16.00 6.97
CA ALA A 108 -14.39 -15.99 5.64
C ALA A 108 -14.84 -14.74 4.87
N ARG A 109 -13.94 -14.16 4.09
CA ARG A 109 -14.24 -12.98 3.30
C ARG A 109 -13.34 -12.83 2.07
N TRP A 110 -13.87 -12.19 1.06
CA TRP A 110 -13.07 -11.52 0.05
C TRP A 110 -12.63 -10.18 0.62
N ALA A 111 -11.34 -9.94 0.67
CA ALA A 111 -10.76 -8.69 1.13
C ALA A 111 -10.08 -7.98 -0.04
N LEU A 112 -10.13 -6.65 -0.01
CA LEU A 112 -9.50 -5.76 -0.96
C LEU A 112 -8.45 -4.96 -0.19
N TRP A 113 -7.18 -5.32 -0.33
CA TRP A 113 -6.11 -4.66 0.39
C TRP A 113 -5.41 -3.64 -0.52
N PRO A 114 -5.52 -2.33 -0.25
CA PRO A 114 -4.68 -1.35 -0.93
C PRO A 114 -3.20 -1.69 -0.72
N SER A 115 -2.39 -1.50 -1.74
CA SER A 115 -0.95 -1.76 -1.69
C SER A 115 -0.10 -0.53 -1.98
N SER A 116 -0.61 0.39 -2.80
CA SER A 116 -0.02 1.72 -3.00
C SER A 116 -1.02 2.68 -3.65
N ILE A 117 -0.69 3.97 -3.60
CA ILE A 117 -1.42 5.03 -4.29
C ILE A 117 -0.41 6.00 -4.90
N VAL A 118 -0.69 6.47 -6.12
CA VAL A 118 0.07 7.52 -6.77
C VAL A 118 -0.86 8.42 -7.58
N THR A 119 -0.58 9.71 -7.59
CA THR A 119 -1.33 10.68 -8.41
C THR A 119 -0.56 10.97 -9.69
N ASP A 120 -1.23 10.82 -10.83
CA ASP A 120 -0.71 11.23 -12.12
C ASP A 120 -0.78 12.75 -12.26
N PRO A 121 0.36 13.45 -12.32
CA PRO A 121 0.38 14.91 -12.42
C PRO A 121 -0.21 15.45 -13.74
N ALA A 122 -0.29 14.62 -14.78
CA ALA A 122 -0.82 15.05 -16.09
C ALA A 122 -2.34 15.06 -16.10
N SER A 123 -2.98 14.04 -15.54
CA SER A 123 -4.46 13.94 -15.49
C SER A 123 -5.04 14.42 -14.15
N ASN A 124 -4.22 14.57 -13.11
CA ASN A 124 -4.64 14.78 -11.73
C ASN A 124 -5.58 13.67 -11.19
N HIS A 125 -5.46 12.45 -11.75
CA HIS A 125 -6.14 11.26 -11.26
C HIS A 125 -5.23 10.48 -10.33
N ALA A 126 -5.79 9.81 -9.32
CA ALA A 126 -5.05 8.88 -8.49
C ALA A 126 -5.24 7.43 -8.99
N LEU A 127 -4.19 6.65 -8.89
CA LEU A 127 -4.14 5.23 -9.21
C LEU A 127 -3.97 4.47 -7.89
N VAL A 128 -4.98 3.68 -7.53
CA VAL A 128 -4.99 2.89 -6.29
C VAL A 128 -4.73 1.43 -6.64
N PHE A 129 -3.55 0.94 -6.32
CA PHE A 129 -3.19 -0.47 -6.49
C PHE A 129 -3.73 -1.27 -5.31
N TYR A 130 -4.19 -2.49 -5.59
CA TYR A 130 -4.79 -3.34 -4.57
C TYR A 130 -4.64 -4.83 -4.90
N MET A 131 -4.58 -5.63 -3.84
CA MET A 131 -4.65 -7.09 -3.89
C MET A 131 -6.05 -7.58 -3.57
N VAL A 132 -6.55 -8.56 -4.31
CA VAL A 132 -7.72 -9.35 -3.91
C VAL A 132 -7.26 -10.54 -3.11
N VAL A 133 -7.86 -10.73 -1.94
CA VAL A 133 -7.47 -11.75 -0.97
C VAL A 133 -8.69 -12.56 -0.55
N TYR A 134 -8.56 -13.88 -0.53
CA TYR A 134 -9.47 -14.76 0.18
C TYR A 134 -8.95 -15.00 1.59
N ALA A 135 -9.62 -14.47 2.60
CA ALA A 135 -9.22 -14.58 3.99
C ALA A 135 -10.20 -15.42 4.81
N GLN A 136 -9.68 -16.17 5.76
CA GLN A 136 -10.44 -16.97 6.72
C GLN A 136 -9.96 -16.68 8.15
N PRO A 137 -10.73 -17.01 9.20
CA PRO A 137 -10.28 -16.86 10.56
C PRO A 137 -8.98 -17.63 10.85
N GLY A 138 -8.11 -17.00 11.62
CA GLY A 138 -6.79 -17.54 11.99
C GLY A 138 -5.65 -16.64 11.55
N SER A 139 -4.55 -16.68 12.29
CA SER A 139 -3.35 -15.90 11.95
C SER A 139 -2.77 -16.35 10.63
N PHE A 140 -2.54 -15.42 9.70
CA PHE A 140 -1.99 -15.70 8.37
C PHE A 140 -2.80 -16.69 7.52
N ASN A 141 -4.09 -16.88 7.83
CA ASN A 141 -4.99 -17.75 7.06
C ASN A 141 -5.66 -16.99 5.92
N PHE A 142 -4.85 -16.59 4.95
CA PHE A 142 -5.30 -15.89 3.76
C PHE A 142 -4.51 -16.32 2.53
N GLN A 143 -5.13 -16.16 1.36
CA GLN A 143 -4.51 -16.41 0.06
C GLN A 143 -4.72 -15.18 -0.83
N GLY A 144 -3.63 -14.60 -1.32
CA GLY A 144 -3.69 -13.57 -2.38
C GLY A 144 -4.09 -14.20 -3.71
N MET A 145 -5.07 -13.60 -4.36
CA MET A 145 -5.61 -14.06 -5.65
C MET A 145 -5.00 -13.32 -6.83
N GLY A 146 -4.42 -12.16 -6.58
CA GLY A 146 -3.78 -11.33 -7.58
C GLY A 146 -3.94 -9.85 -7.33
N GLU A 147 -3.37 -9.04 -8.24
CA GLU A 147 -3.25 -7.60 -8.12
C GLU A 147 -4.01 -6.88 -9.24
N SER A 148 -4.45 -5.66 -8.95
CA SER A 148 -5.06 -4.78 -9.92
C SER A 148 -4.92 -3.31 -9.54
N VAL A 149 -5.47 -2.41 -10.36
CA VAL A 149 -5.45 -0.97 -10.15
C VAL A 149 -6.82 -0.35 -10.38
N ALA A 150 -7.30 0.40 -9.40
CA ALA A 150 -8.50 1.21 -9.50
C ALA A 150 -8.15 2.66 -9.89
N LEU A 151 -8.94 3.25 -10.78
CA LEU A 151 -8.79 4.64 -11.22
C LEU A 151 -9.66 5.56 -10.36
N TRP A 152 -9.06 6.56 -9.74
CA TRP A 152 -9.73 7.56 -8.92
C TRP A 152 -9.65 8.93 -9.58
N GLN A 153 -10.73 9.33 -10.26
CA GLN A 153 -10.77 10.54 -11.06
C GLN A 153 -11.08 11.79 -10.24
N GLU A 154 -12.04 11.68 -9.30
CA GLU A 154 -12.51 12.79 -8.49
C GLU A 154 -12.54 12.41 -7.02
N PHE A 155 -11.95 13.24 -6.16
CA PHE A 155 -11.85 12.99 -4.72
C PHE A 155 -13.19 12.66 -4.06
N GLN A 156 -14.30 13.27 -4.52
CA GLN A 156 -15.63 13.03 -3.97
C GLN A 156 -16.28 11.71 -4.40
N GLN A 157 -15.71 11.02 -5.36
CA GLN A 157 -16.16 9.72 -5.86
C GLN A 157 -15.30 8.60 -5.28
N GLN A 158 -15.69 7.35 -5.46
CA GLN A 158 -14.85 6.21 -5.13
C GLN A 158 -13.99 5.79 -6.32
N PRO A 159 -12.80 5.23 -6.09
CA PRO A 159 -12.00 4.61 -7.14
C PRO A 159 -12.77 3.54 -7.90
N GLN A 160 -12.63 3.52 -9.21
CA GLN A 160 -13.29 2.56 -10.08
C GLN A 160 -12.36 1.39 -10.36
N ARG A 161 -12.73 0.19 -9.88
CA ARG A 161 -12.05 -1.07 -10.22
C ARG A 161 -12.30 -1.39 -11.69
N PRO A 162 -11.31 -1.97 -12.42
CA PRO A 162 -11.51 -2.37 -13.81
C PRO A 162 -12.48 -3.54 -13.92
N THR A 163 -13.02 -3.73 -15.13
CA THR A 163 -13.75 -4.96 -15.49
C THR A 163 -13.29 -5.39 -16.87
N PHE A 164 -12.55 -6.50 -16.93
CA PHE A 164 -11.99 -7.04 -18.17
C PHE A 164 -12.95 -8.02 -18.84
N THR A 165 -13.15 -7.87 -20.14
CA THR A 165 -14.00 -8.75 -20.94
C THR A 165 -13.27 -9.13 -22.23
N PRO A 166 -12.81 -10.41 -22.40
CA PRO A 166 -12.83 -11.47 -21.40
C PRO A 166 -11.94 -11.17 -20.19
N PRO A 167 -12.15 -11.86 -19.03
CA PRO A 167 -11.26 -11.72 -17.88
C PRO A 167 -9.81 -12.06 -18.23
N ILE A 168 -8.87 -11.25 -17.72
CA ILE A 168 -7.41 -11.53 -17.83
C ILE A 168 -7.06 -12.69 -16.89
N VAL A 169 -7.57 -12.64 -15.66
CA VAL A 169 -7.42 -13.70 -14.67
C VAL A 169 -8.73 -14.51 -14.61
N PRO A 170 -8.71 -15.82 -14.83
CA PRO A 170 -9.94 -16.63 -14.82
C PRO A 170 -10.71 -16.49 -13.52
N ASN A 171 -12.03 -16.31 -13.60
CA ASN A 171 -12.95 -16.10 -12.48
C ASN A 171 -12.79 -14.77 -11.71
N HIS A 172 -11.81 -13.92 -12.07
CA HIS A 172 -11.58 -12.60 -11.48
C HIS A 172 -11.55 -11.54 -12.57
N PRO A 173 -12.71 -11.01 -12.98
CA PRO A 173 -12.79 -10.08 -14.12
C PRO A 173 -12.18 -8.71 -13.84
N ASP A 174 -11.80 -8.43 -12.60
CA ASP A 174 -11.21 -7.19 -12.12
C ASP A 174 -9.70 -7.27 -11.85
N LEU A 175 -9.10 -8.47 -11.98
CA LEU A 175 -7.65 -8.65 -11.77
C LEU A 175 -6.85 -8.51 -13.07
N MET A 176 -5.72 -7.81 -12.96
CA MET A 176 -4.73 -7.65 -14.05
C MET A 176 -3.60 -8.68 -13.97
N PHE A 177 -3.21 -9.05 -12.77
CA PHE A 177 -2.13 -9.98 -12.47
C PHE A 177 -2.68 -11.09 -11.60
N ASN A 178 -2.29 -12.34 -11.86
CA ASN A 178 -2.73 -13.49 -11.09
C ASN A 178 -1.81 -13.74 -9.87
N GLU A 179 -2.15 -14.71 -9.05
CA GLU A 179 -1.46 -15.03 -7.80
C GLU A 179 -0.02 -15.54 -7.98
N ASN A 180 0.39 -15.92 -9.20
CA ASN A 180 1.73 -16.44 -9.50
C ASN A 180 2.63 -15.40 -10.19
N GLU A 181 2.08 -14.27 -10.59
CA GLU A 181 2.83 -13.13 -11.11
C GLU A 181 3.39 -12.29 -9.96
N PRO A 182 4.43 -11.45 -10.19
CA PRO A 182 4.90 -10.51 -9.17
C PRO A 182 3.77 -9.59 -8.69
N ALA A 183 3.72 -9.32 -7.39
CA ALA A 183 2.70 -8.47 -6.76
C ALA A 183 2.87 -7.01 -7.18
N PHE A 184 2.62 -6.70 -8.47
CA PHE A 184 2.75 -5.36 -9.03
C PHE A 184 1.74 -4.40 -8.42
N GLY A 185 2.24 -3.47 -7.63
CA GLY A 185 1.48 -2.57 -6.79
C GLY A 185 2.14 -2.36 -5.42
N THR A 186 3.17 -3.16 -5.07
CA THR A 186 3.92 -3.01 -3.80
C THR A 186 4.43 -1.59 -3.58
N ALA A 187 4.92 -0.92 -4.61
CA ALA A 187 5.24 0.50 -4.62
C ALA A 187 5.10 1.08 -6.03
N THR A 188 4.78 2.37 -6.10
CA THR A 188 4.56 3.06 -7.37
C THR A 188 5.21 4.44 -7.36
N ILE A 189 5.70 4.87 -8.51
CA ILE A 189 6.20 6.22 -8.73
C ILE A 189 5.98 6.64 -10.18
N ILE A 190 5.64 7.90 -10.41
CA ILE A 190 5.66 8.51 -11.74
C ILE A 190 6.95 9.30 -11.91
N SER A 191 7.71 8.96 -12.94
CA SER A 191 8.94 9.64 -13.32
C SER A 191 9.00 9.78 -14.84
N ASP A 192 9.37 10.97 -15.31
CA ASP A 192 9.45 11.31 -16.74
C ASP A 192 8.19 10.92 -17.54
N GLY A 193 7.01 11.09 -16.91
CA GLY A 193 5.72 10.78 -17.51
C GLY A 193 5.36 9.30 -17.58
N MET A 194 6.22 8.40 -17.09
CA MET A 194 5.95 6.96 -17.02
C MET A 194 5.64 6.56 -15.58
N LEU A 195 4.66 5.68 -15.41
CA LEU A 195 4.38 4.99 -14.17
C LEU A 195 5.28 3.78 -14.04
N TYR A 196 6.11 3.76 -13.01
CA TYR A 196 6.93 2.61 -12.59
C TYR A 196 6.24 1.91 -11.43
N VAL A 197 6.10 0.58 -11.54
CA VAL A 197 5.37 -0.25 -10.57
C VAL A 197 6.27 -1.38 -10.11
N TYR A 198 6.59 -1.40 -8.82
CA TYR A 198 7.33 -2.49 -8.21
C TYR A 198 6.39 -3.59 -7.76
N GLY A 199 6.80 -4.84 -7.96
CA GLY A 199 6.13 -6.02 -7.45
C GLY A 199 7.12 -6.87 -6.65
N CYS A 200 6.91 -7.01 -5.34
CA CYS A 200 7.82 -7.73 -4.45
C CYS A 200 7.19 -9.03 -3.97
N GLY A 201 7.75 -10.15 -4.41
CA GLY A 201 7.18 -11.48 -4.20
C GLY A 201 6.02 -11.78 -5.14
N THR A 202 5.29 -12.83 -4.83
CA THR A 202 4.04 -13.21 -5.51
C THR A 202 2.94 -13.42 -4.47
N PRO A 203 1.68 -13.13 -4.76
CA PRO A 203 0.56 -13.37 -3.84
C PRO A 203 0.48 -14.81 -3.32
N SER A 204 0.81 -15.80 -4.16
CA SER A 204 0.80 -17.24 -3.79
C SER A 204 2.03 -17.70 -3.02
N ASN A 205 3.15 -16.95 -3.02
CA ASN A 205 4.40 -17.31 -2.37
C ASN A 205 4.93 -16.18 -1.47
N GLY A 206 4.45 -16.15 -0.24
CA GLY A 206 4.87 -15.15 0.75
C GLY A 206 6.35 -15.23 1.17
N SER A 207 7.12 -16.23 0.77
CA SER A 207 8.56 -16.34 1.08
C SER A 207 9.45 -15.64 0.07
N ASP A 208 9.03 -15.48 -1.19
CA ASP A 208 9.74 -14.66 -2.17
C ASP A 208 9.55 -13.17 -1.84
N LYS A 209 10.63 -12.42 -1.73
CA LYS A 209 10.65 -10.97 -1.51
C LYS A 209 11.49 -10.24 -2.55
N GLY A 210 11.81 -10.91 -3.65
CA GLY A 210 12.46 -10.30 -4.80
C GLY A 210 11.56 -9.26 -5.43
N CYS A 211 12.00 -7.99 -5.47
CA CYS A 211 11.28 -6.91 -6.11
C CYS A 211 11.63 -6.85 -7.59
N ARG A 212 10.62 -6.85 -8.42
CA ARG A 212 10.69 -6.70 -9.88
C ARG A 212 10.06 -5.36 -10.27
N LEU A 213 10.31 -4.90 -11.48
CA LEU A 213 9.83 -3.59 -11.94
C LEU A 213 9.09 -3.74 -13.27
N ALA A 214 7.95 -3.10 -13.34
CA ALA A 214 7.21 -2.84 -14.56
C ALA A 214 7.06 -1.34 -14.79
N ARG A 215 6.74 -0.94 -16.03
CA ARG A 215 6.36 0.42 -16.37
C ARG A 215 5.23 0.45 -17.38
N VAL A 216 4.46 1.53 -17.35
CA VAL A 216 3.36 1.77 -18.26
C VAL A 216 3.08 3.29 -18.34
N ASP A 217 2.56 3.75 -19.47
CA ASP A 217 1.95 5.09 -19.53
C ASP A 217 0.77 5.14 -18.55
N PRO A 218 0.67 6.15 -17.64
CA PRO A 218 -0.42 6.23 -16.68
C PRO A 218 -1.82 6.15 -17.32
N SER A 219 -2.00 6.72 -18.52
CA SER A 219 -3.27 6.68 -19.27
C SER A 219 -3.63 5.27 -19.76
N GLN A 220 -2.67 4.35 -19.79
CA GLN A 220 -2.83 2.97 -20.24
C GLN A 220 -2.72 1.95 -19.09
N VAL A 221 -2.78 2.42 -17.84
CA VAL A 221 -2.53 1.58 -16.67
C VAL A 221 -3.42 0.34 -16.59
N GLN A 222 -4.68 0.43 -17.03
CA GLN A 222 -5.62 -0.70 -17.10
C GLN A 222 -5.54 -1.52 -18.40
N ASN A 223 -4.62 -1.20 -19.30
CA ASN A 223 -4.34 -1.99 -20.51
C ASN A 223 -3.12 -2.90 -20.29
N ARG A 224 -3.36 -4.17 -19.91
CA ARG A 224 -2.29 -5.14 -19.59
C ARG A 224 -1.25 -5.28 -20.72
N ASN A 225 -1.65 -5.10 -21.97
CA ASN A 225 -0.77 -5.20 -23.13
C ASN A 225 0.17 -3.99 -23.31
N ALA A 226 -0.09 -2.88 -22.63
CA ALA A 226 0.77 -1.69 -22.65
C ALA A 226 1.92 -1.75 -21.62
N TRP A 227 1.91 -2.75 -20.75
CA TRP A 227 2.92 -2.90 -19.70
C TRP A 227 4.21 -3.47 -20.25
N ALA A 228 5.33 -2.92 -19.78
CA ALA A 228 6.66 -3.43 -20.06
C ALA A 228 7.37 -3.80 -18.74
N PHE A 229 8.06 -4.93 -18.72
CA PHE A 229 8.71 -5.52 -17.56
C PHE A 229 10.21 -5.44 -17.70
N TYR A 230 10.91 -5.02 -16.66
CA TYR A 230 12.34 -4.83 -16.71
C TYR A 230 13.10 -6.15 -16.73
N ALA A 231 13.72 -6.45 -17.86
CA ALA A 231 14.47 -7.70 -18.11
C ALA A 231 15.98 -7.56 -17.83
N GLY A 232 16.41 -6.45 -17.21
CA GLY A 232 17.82 -6.19 -16.93
C GLY A 232 18.57 -5.55 -18.09
N ASN A 233 19.74 -4.95 -17.79
CA ASN A 233 20.62 -4.31 -18.80
C ASN A 233 19.87 -3.32 -19.71
N GLU A 234 19.02 -2.47 -19.11
CA GLU A 234 18.20 -1.47 -19.81
C GLU A 234 17.16 -2.05 -20.79
N ASN A 235 16.95 -3.37 -20.79
CA ASN A 235 15.96 -4.03 -21.63
C ASN A 235 14.60 -4.15 -20.94
N TRP A 236 13.55 -4.02 -21.74
CA TRP A 236 12.16 -4.15 -21.32
C TRP A 236 11.45 -5.20 -22.18
N SER A 237 10.73 -6.10 -21.53
CA SER A 237 9.95 -7.18 -22.16
C SER A 237 8.45 -6.93 -22.03
N SER A 238 7.67 -7.46 -22.94
CA SER A 238 6.20 -7.53 -22.80
C SER A 238 5.75 -8.72 -21.93
N GLN A 239 6.66 -9.57 -21.48
CA GLN A 239 6.38 -10.74 -20.66
C GLN A 239 6.85 -10.51 -19.22
N ASP A 240 5.96 -10.63 -18.25
CA ASP A 240 6.28 -10.49 -16.82
C ASP A 240 7.27 -11.55 -16.32
N ALA A 241 7.25 -12.75 -16.92
CA ALA A 241 8.19 -13.83 -16.60
C ALA A 241 9.66 -13.47 -16.88
N ASP A 242 9.92 -12.49 -17.75
CA ASP A 242 11.28 -12.00 -18.05
C ASP A 242 11.78 -10.99 -17.00
N ALA A 243 10.90 -10.53 -16.08
CA ALA A 243 11.25 -9.53 -15.11
C ALA A 243 12.31 -10.02 -14.12
N VAL A 244 13.45 -9.32 -14.07
CA VAL A 244 14.54 -9.66 -13.16
C VAL A 244 14.32 -9.06 -11.77
N SER A 245 14.83 -9.76 -10.74
CA SER A 245 14.83 -9.22 -9.37
C SER A 245 15.89 -8.13 -9.22
N LEU A 246 15.48 -6.97 -8.75
CA LEU A 246 16.36 -5.82 -8.52
C LEU A 246 17.01 -5.87 -7.13
N PHE A 247 16.22 -6.23 -6.11
CA PHE A 247 16.64 -6.34 -4.71
C PHE A 247 15.59 -7.11 -3.91
N THR A 248 15.94 -7.48 -2.68
CA THR A 248 14.97 -8.01 -1.72
C THR A 248 14.36 -6.87 -0.91
N GLY A 249 13.04 -6.71 -0.97
CA GLY A 249 12.26 -5.67 -0.29
C GLY A 249 11.31 -6.21 0.78
N GLY A 250 10.16 -5.59 0.91
CA GLY A 250 9.02 -5.99 1.76
C GLY A 250 7.77 -6.22 0.90
N ASN A 251 6.71 -6.74 1.49
CA ASN A 251 5.42 -6.84 0.82
C ASN A 251 4.81 -5.47 0.55
N ILE A 252 5.19 -4.50 1.38
CA ILE A 252 4.79 -3.10 1.34
C ILE A 252 6.04 -2.26 1.39
N MET A 253 6.09 -1.26 0.54
CA MET A 253 7.25 -0.43 0.34
C MET A 253 6.82 0.91 -0.25
N SER A 254 7.56 1.97 0.02
CA SER A 254 7.48 3.23 -0.74
C SER A 254 8.73 3.40 -1.59
N VAL A 255 8.57 4.04 -2.74
CA VAL A 255 9.67 4.53 -3.56
C VAL A 255 9.37 5.96 -3.96
N ALA A 256 10.30 6.88 -3.74
CA ALA A 256 10.16 8.28 -4.12
C ALA A 256 11.50 8.88 -4.55
N TRP A 257 11.45 9.91 -5.39
CA TRP A 257 12.61 10.75 -5.66
C TRP A 257 12.89 11.64 -4.45
N ASN A 258 14.12 11.61 -3.96
CA ASN A 258 14.57 12.46 -2.86
C ASN A 258 15.50 13.56 -3.39
N GLY A 259 15.03 14.81 -3.31
CA GLY A 259 15.75 15.96 -3.85
C GLY A 259 17.05 16.27 -3.11
N TYR A 260 17.15 15.98 -1.80
CA TYR A 260 18.34 16.20 -1.00
C TYR A 260 19.46 15.21 -1.35
N LEU A 261 19.11 13.92 -1.47
CA LEU A 261 20.07 12.87 -1.88
C LEU A 261 20.28 12.82 -3.40
N ARG A 262 19.39 13.44 -4.18
CA ARG A 262 19.37 13.43 -5.65
C ARG A 262 19.34 12.01 -6.22
N CYS A 263 18.51 11.16 -5.63
CA CYS A 263 18.31 9.77 -6.03
C CYS A 263 16.93 9.28 -5.58
N TYR A 264 16.54 8.12 -6.06
CA TYR A 264 15.35 7.40 -5.58
C TYR A 264 15.66 6.76 -4.24
N VAL A 265 14.69 6.80 -3.34
CA VAL A 265 14.75 6.19 -2.01
C VAL A 265 13.62 5.19 -1.88
N ALA A 266 13.95 3.95 -1.55
CA ALA A 266 12.98 2.92 -1.16
C ALA A 266 13.01 2.74 0.36
N VAL A 267 11.82 2.72 1.00
CA VAL A 267 11.66 2.46 2.44
C VAL A 267 10.74 1.28 2.63
N TYR A 268 11.12 0.32 3.46
CA TYR A 268 10.36 -0.91 3.71
C TYR A 268 10.75 -1.56 5.06
N SER A 269 9.89 -2.44 5.56
CA SER A 269 10.21 -3.35 6.66
C SER A 269 10.40 -4.77 6.15
N PRO A 270 11.58 -5.39 6.38
CA PRO A 270 11.76 -6.80 6.07
C PRO A 270 10.84 -7.68 6.94
N PRO A 271 10.35 -8.81 6.44
CA PRO A 271 9.57 -9.74 7.25
C PRO A 271 10.29 -10.15 8.54
N LEU A 272 9.54 -10.24 9.63
CA LEU A 272 10.02 -10.68 10.95
C LEU A 272 11.17 -9.82 11.52
N SER A 273 11.29 -8.58 11.08
CA SER A 273 12.30 -7.62 11.52
C SER A 273 11.65 -6.42 12.20
N GLN A 274 12.36 -5.83 13.17
CA GLN A 274 11.99 -4.52 13.73
C GLN A 274 12.70 -3.36 13.00
N ASN A 275 13.60 -3.67 12.08
CA ASN A 275 14.28 -2.63 11.32
C ASN A 275 13.37 -2.07 10.23
N VAL A 276 13.33 -0.75 10.13
CA VAL A 276 12.88 -0.07 8.92
C VAL A 276 14.12 0.20 8.08
N MET A 277 14.09 -0.28 6.84
CA MET A 277 15.23 -0.25 5.93
C MET A 277 15.08 0.83 4.87
N LEU A 278 16.20 1.32 4.41
CA LEU A 278 16.31 2.29 3.32
C LEU A 278 17.31 1.78 2.27
N ARG A 279 16.97 1.98 0.99
CA ARG A 279 17.85 1.79 -0.17
C ARG A 279 17.82 3.02 -1.05
N THR A 280 18.87 3.22 -1.82
CA THR A 280 18.95 4.32 -2.80
C THR A 280 19.30 3.81 -4.19
N SER A 281 18.86 4.55 -5.21
CA SER A 281 19.18 4.25 -6.61
C SER A 281 19.21 5.52 -7.46
N PRO A 282 20.08 5.63 -8.46
CA PRO A 282 20.08 6.75 -9.41
C PRO A 282 18.88 6.73 -10.37
N SER A 283 18.28 5.57 -10.61
CA SER A 283 17.10 5.41 -11.48
C SER A 283 16.10 4.40 -10.89
N PRO A 284 14.85 4.37 -11.35
CA PRO A 284 13.86 3.38 -10.89
C PRO A 284 14.32 1.93 -11.11
N GLU A 285 15.05 1.67 -12.19
CA GLU A 285 15.56 0.35 -12.54
C GLU A 285 16.77 -0.09 -11.72
N GLY A 286 17.44 0.86 -11.05
CA GLY A 286 18.68 0.58 -10.31
C GLY A 286 19.93 1.19 -10.95
N PRO A 287 21.12 0.78 -10.52
CA PRO A 287 21.34 -0.22 -9.49
C PRO A 287 20.96 0.25 -8.10
N TRP A 288 20.24 -0.59 -7.36
CA TRP A 288 19.86 -0.29 -5.98
C TRP A 288 20.99 -0.61 -5.01
N SER A 289 21.23 0.28 -4.05
CA SER A 289 22.23 0.08 -2.99
C SER A 289 21.89 -1.13 -2.10
N ALA A 290 22.86 -1.56 -1.29
CA ALA A 290 22.57 -2.41 -0.16
C ALA A 290 21.58 -1.70 0.80
N GLY A 291 20.67 -2.48 1.43
CA GLY A 291 19.76 -1.93 2.42
C GLY A 291 20.50 -1.54 3.70
N ILE A 292 20.21 -0.36 4.22
CA ILE A 292 20.70 0.10 5.52
C ILE A 292 19.50 0.32 6.46
N ALA A 293 19.68 0.07 7.77
CA ALA A 293 18.65 0.37 8.75
C ALA A 293 18.52 1.89 8.91
N ALA A 294 17.33 2.42 8.60
CA ALA A 294 17.01 3.82 8.88
C ALA A 294 16.76 4.03 10.38
N PHE A 295 16.01 3.12 10.99
CA PHE A 295 15.77 3.06 12.44
C PHE A 295 15.26 1.69 12.86
N VAL A 296 15.22 1.47 14.18
CA VAL A 296 14.56 0.33 14.81
C VAL A 296 13.18 0.80 15.28
N ALA A 297 12.13 0.17 14.78
CA ALA A 297 10.76 0.47 15.16
C ALA A 297 10.47 0.04 16.61
N MET A 298 9.50 0.73 17.24
CA MET A 298 9.04 0.38 18.59
C MET A 298 8.48 -1.05 18.61
N GLN A 299 8.94 -1.85 19.59
CA GLN A 299 8.52 -3.24 19.70
C GLN A 299 6.98 -3.37 19.85
N PRO A 300 6.33 -4.25 19.09
CA PRO A 300 4.91 -4.53 19.25
C PRO A 300 4.63 -5.25 20.58
N VAL A 301 3.41 -5.17 21.09
CA VAL A 301 2.95 -5.94 22.26
C VAL A 301 2.83 -7.42 21.90
N SER A 302 2.43 -7.70 20.65
CA SER A 302 2.37 -9.04 20.07
C SER A 302 2.57 -8.95 18.56
N GLY A 303 2.97 -10.04 17.91
CA GLY A 303 3.19 -10.07 16.46
C GLY A 303 4.43 -9.30 16.01
N ASN A 304 4.36 -8.65 14.88
CA ASN A 304 5.49 -8.02 14.20
C ASN A 304 5.26 -6.51 13.97
N VAL A 305 6.35 -5.82 13.64
CA VAL A 305 6.33 -4.54 12.95
C VAL A 305 6.28 -4.81 11.45
N TYR A 306 5.46 -4.06 10.72
CA TYR A 306 5.27 -4.25 9.28
C TYR A 306 4.80 -2.96 8.61
N ASP A 307 4.68 -2.97 7.30
CA ASP A 307 4.13 -1.90 6.45
C ASP A 307 4.86 -0.55 6.60
N ALA A 308 6.20 -0.58 6.69
CA ALA A 308 6.93 0.67 6.68
C ALA A 308 6.80 1.38 5.32
N HIS A 309 6.36 2.65 5.37
CA HIS A 309 6.07 3.48 4.20
C HIS A 309 6.51 4.93 4.43
N ALA A 310 7.24 5.52 3.48
CA ALA A 310 7.59 6.94 3.50
C ALA A 310 6.55 7.75 2.72
N HIS A 311 6.21 8.92 3.27
CA HIS A 311 5.17 9.81 2.78
C HIS A 311 5.80 11.04 2.13
N SER A 312 6.12 10.96 0.85
CA SER A 312 6.92 11.97 0.14
C SER A 312 6.27 13.35 0.07
N GLU A 313 4.94 13.43 0.17
CA GLU A 313 4.21 14.69 0.23
C GLU A 313 4.49 15.52 1.49
N TYR A 314 5.08 14.89 2.51
CA TYR A 314 5.48 15.54 3.76
C TYR A 314 6.98 15.85 3.84
N ASP A 315 7.77 15.44 2.86
CA ASP A 315 9.22 15.63 2.87
C ASP A 315 9.59 17.09 3.16
N ALA A 316 10.46 17.30 4.15
CA ALA A 316 10.87 18.63 4.55
C ALA A 316 12.34 18.91 4.14
N SER A 317 12.65 20.20 3.99
CA SER A 317 14.00 20.67 3.63
C SER A 317 14.54 20.00 2.35
N GLY A 318 13.66 19.87 1.33
CA GLY A 318 14.01 19.28 0.04
C GLY A 318 14.25 17.76 0.11
N GLY A 319 13.69 17.10 1.09
CA GLY A 319 13.86 15.65 1.33
C GLY A 319 14.98 15.31 2.31
N LYS A 320 15.61 16.30 2.98
CA LYS A 320 16.56 16.02 4.06
C LYS A 320 15.89 15.33 5.24
N THR A 321 14.64 15.68 5.54
CA THR A 321 13.82 14.99 6.51
C THR A 321 12.69 14.31 5.77
N ILE A 322 12.60 12.98 5.87
CA ILE A 322 11.51 12.18 5.40
C ILE A 322 10.65 11.72 6.57
N TYR A 323 9.37 11.46 6.30
CA TYR A 323 8.42 10.98 7.30
C TYR A 323 7.97 9.58 6.93
N VAL A 324 8.12 8.67 7.88
CA VAL A 324 7.91 7.23 7.66
C VAL A 324 6.91 6.73 8.68
N THR A 325 5.88 6.02 8.22
CA THR A 325 5.00 5.26 9.11
C THR A 325 5.39 3.79 9.14
N TYR A 326 4.93 3.10 10.18
CA TYR A 326 4.91 1.65 10.28
C TYR A 326 3.74 1.22 11.15
N SER A 327 3.25 -0.01 10.90
CA SER A 327 2.19 -0.63 11.68
C SER A 327 2.79 -1.53 12.76
N ARG A 328 2.17 -1.53 13.95
CA ARG A 328 2.49 -2.47 15.02
C ARG A 328 1.24 -2.93 15.77
N MET A 329 1.22 -4.16 16.19
CA MET A 329 0.16 -4.70 17.03
C MET A 329 0.28 -4.18 18.47
N THR A 330 -0.83 -3.72 19.05
CA THR A 330 -0.95 -3.30 20.44
C THR A 330 -1.76 -4.29 21.28
N GLY A 331 -2.42 -5.25 20.64
CA GLY A 331 -3.22 -6.32 21.25
C GLY A 331 -3.75 -7.28 20.18
N ALA A 332 -4.64 -8.19 20.56
CA ALA A 332 -5.13 -9.25 19.68
C ALA A 332 -5.87 -8.74 18.43
N PHE A 333 -6.60 -7.62 18.56
CA PHE A 333 -7.38 -6.98 17.48
C PHE A 333 -7.18 -5.48 17.47
N THR A 334 -6.08 -5.02 18.06
CA THR A 334 -5.73 -3.61 18.12
C THR A 334 -4.34 -3.41 17.55
N SER A 335 -4.22 -2.36 16.75
CA SER A 335 -2.96 -1.93 16.15
C SER A 335 -2.90 -0.41 16.12
N GLU A 336 -1.72 0.12 15.93
CA GLU A 336 -1.49 1.53 15.69
C GLU A 336 -0.54 1.72 14.52
N VAL A 337 -0.71 2.81 13.81
CA VAL A 337 0.24 3.32 12.83
C VAL A 337 1.05 4.42 13.49
N ARG A 338 2.36 4.28 13.54
CA ARG A 338 3.27 5.26 14.13
C ARG A 338 3.98 6.06 13.07
N LEU A 339 4.20 7.34 13.35
CA LEU A 339 4.92 8.26 12.50
C LEU A 339 6.31 8.52 13.09
N VAL A 340 7.33 8.48 12.23
CA VAL A 340 8.73 8.75 12.57
C VAL A 340 9.31 9.75 11.57
N SER A 341 9.93 10.82 12.03
CA SER A 341 10.79 11.65 11.18
C SER A 341 12.20 11.06 11.11
N VAL A 342 12.77 10.99 9.91
CA VAL A 342 14.13 10.49 9.66
C VAL A 342 14.93 11.59 8.98
N GLU A 343 15.94 12.14 9.66
CA GLU A 343 16.88 13.09 9.10
C GLU A 343 17.99 12.33 8.37
N LEU A 344 18.04 12.52 7.06
CA LEU A 344 19.01 11.89 6.17
C LEU A 344 20.34 12.64 6.23
N GLU A 345 21.42 11.90 6.09
CA GLU A 345 22.78 12.42 6.02
C GLU A 345 23.44 11.93 4.74
N VAL A 346 24.06 12.81 4.00
CA VAL A 346 24.95 12.42 2.92
C VAL A 346 26.22 11.87 3.58
N ALA A 347 26.60 10.62 3.22
CA ALA A 347 27.89 10.10 3.65
C ALA A 347 28.97 11.12 3.23
N GLY A 348 29.66 11.70 4.20
CA GLY A 348 30.70 12.69 3.92
C GLY A 348 31.74 12.08 3.01
N GLY A 349 31.84 12.59 1.78
CA GLY A 349 33.04 12.37 1.01
C GLY A 349 34.18 13.09 1.72
N GLU A 350 35.14 12.36 2.27
CA GLU A 350 36.47 12.89 2.59
C GLU A 350 37.20 13.24 1.29
#